data_0d11ea42bf7928308f955cf5e70b0e1b
#
_entry.id   0d11ea42bf7928308f955cf5e70b0e1b
#
_cell.length_a   1.000
_cell.length_b   1.000
_cell.length_c   1.000
_cell.angle_alpha   90.00
_cell.angle_beta   90.00
_cell.angle_gamma   90.00
#
_symmetry.space_group_name_H-M   'P 1'
#
loop_
_entity.id
_entity.type
_entity.pdbx_description
1 polymer ?
#
loop_
_entity_poly.entity_id
_entity_poly.type
_entity_poly.pdbx_seq_one_letter_code
_entity_poly.pdbx_strand_id
1 'polypeptide(L)'
;MVKNLSQLKKTLKKGTCFEITGHCRPEYVGQKRKVTVANTQGFYSIVPEEPGCKVTLANNGKGSVLWWSNAPFWRFEDGICSVYCSDKQHTKEFLIMSFRIMEQEVA
;
A
#
# COMPACT_ATOMS: atom_id res chain seq x y z
N MET A 1 4.38 4.73 -15.14
CA MET A 1 5.12 4.14 -13.99
C MET A 1 5.29 5.18 -12.90
N VAL A 2 4.96 4.85 -11.68
CA VAL A 2 5.10 5.76 -10.54
C VAL A 2 6.57 5.89 -10.16
N LYS A 3 7.08 7.10 -10.10
CA LYS A 3 8.50 7.38 -9.86
C LYS A 3 8.77 8.17 -8.57
N ASN A 4 7.73 8.72 -7.94
CA ASN A 4 7.87 9.47 -6.70
C ASN A 4 6.56 9.49 -5.91
N LEU A 5 6.63 9.99 -4.69
CA LEU A 5 5.48 9.99 -3.79
C LEU A 5 4.33 10.85 -4.30
N SER A 6 4.63 11.97 -4.93
CA SER A 6 3.62 12.85 -5.50
C SER A 6 2.80 12.14 -6.58
N GLN A 7 3.47 11.40 -7.47
CA GLN A 7 2.81 10.59 -8.48
C GLN A 7 1.99 9.46 -7.86
N LEU A 8 2.53 8.81 -6.82
CA LEU A 8 1.83 7.74 -6.12
C LEU A 8 0.53 8.25 -5.51
N LYS A 9 0.55 9.39 -4.84
CA LYS A 9 -0.65 10.00 -4.24
C LYS A 9 -1.71 10.32 -5.29
N LYS A 10 -1.30 10.71 -6.49
CA LYS A 10 -2.23 10.97 -7.60
C LYS A 10 -2.78 9.68 -8.21
N THR A 11 -2.02 8.61 -8.18
CA THR A 11 -2.40 7.33 -8.79
C THR A 11 -3.31 6.50 -7.89
N LEU A 12 -3.04 6.50 -6.58
CA LEU A 12 -3.83 5.75 -5.60
C LEU A 12 -5.16 6.45 -5.35
N LYS A 13 -6.16 6.04 -6.11
CA LYS A 13 -7.54 6.51 -6.00
C LYS A 13 -8.44 5.35 -5.62
N LYS A 14 -9.65 5.66 -5.18
CA LYS A 14 -10.67 4.62 -4.96
C LYS A 14 -10.81 3.74 -6.20
N GLY A 15 -10.69 2.43 -6.02
CA GLY A 15 -10.77 1.46 -7.09
C GLY A 15 -9.41 1.02 -7.66
N THR A 16 -8.32 1.71 -7.35
CA THR A 16 -6.99 1.30 -7.79
C THR A 16 -6.60 -0.01 -7.12
N CYS A 17 -6.11 -0.97 -7.91
CA CYS A 17 -5.63 -2.26 -7.40
C CYS A 17 -4.12 -2.29 -7.38
N PHE A 18 -3.57 -2.97 -6.38
CA PHE A 18 -2.13 -3.20 -6.29
C PHE A 18 -1.84 -4.58 -5.73
N GLU A 19 -0.66 -5.10 -6.01
CA GLU A 19 -0.19 -6.39 -5.52
C GLU A 19 0.97 -6.16 -4.57
N ILE A 20 0.91 -6.78 -3.40
CA ILE A 20 1.98 -6.71 -2.40
C ILE A 20 3.13 -7.59 -2.85
N THR A 21 4.29 -6.99 -3.07
CA THR A 21 5.52 -7.69 -3.48
C THR A 21 6.44 -8.00 -2.31
N GLY A 22 6.30 -7.26 -1.21
CA GLY A 22 7.03 -7.49 0.03
C GLY A 22 6.26 -6.90 1.20
N HIS A 23 6.45 -7.48 2.38
CA HIS A 23 5.76 -7.02 3.58
C HIS A 23 6.51 -7.49 4.82
N CYS A 24 6.44 -6.70 5.90
CA CYS A 24 6.99 -7.10 7.19
C CYS A 24 6.31 -8.36 7.74
N ARG A 25 5.09 -8.63 7.30
CA ARG A 25 4.39 -9.90 7.56
C ARG A 25 4.40 -10.72 6.29
N PRO A 26 5.17 -11.83 6.22
CA PRO A 26 5.33 -12.61 5.00
C PRO A 26 4.04 -13.16 4.41
N GLU A 27 3.03 -13.40 5.25
CA GLU A 27 1.73 -13.94 4.82
C GLU A 27 0.97 -13.00 3.88
N TYR A 28 1.33 -11.73 3.83
CA TYR A 28 0.67 -10.77 2.95
C TYR A 28 1.34 -10.63 1.58
N VAL A 29 2.51 -11.22 1.39
CA VAL A 29 3.20 -11.19 0.09
C VAL A 29 2.38 -11.93 -0.95
N GLY A 30 2.19 -11.30 -2.11
CA GLY A 30 1.36 -11.83 -3.19
C GLY A 30 -0.12 -11.47 -3.10
N GLN A 31 -0.53 -10.84 -2.00
CA GLN A 31 -1.92 -10.44 -1.79
C GLN A 31 -2.28 -9.27 -2.69
N LYS A 32 -3.44 -9.35 -3.34
CA LYS A 32 -3.99 -8.26 -4.15
C LYS A 32 -4.92 -7.41 -3.31
N ARG A 33 -4.75 -6.11 -3.38
CA ARG A 33 -5.54 -5.14 -2.62
C ARG A 33 -6.22 -4.13 -3.55
N LYS A 34 -7.35 -3.59 -3.07
CA LYS A 34 -8.09 -2.55 -3.80
C LYS A 34 -8.29 -1.36 -2.86
N VAL A 35 -7.97 -0.18 -3.35
CA VAL A 35 -8.13 1.07 -2.58
C VAL A 35 -9.62 1.39 -2.45
N THR A 36 -10.07 1.62 -1.23
CA THR A 36 -11.46 2.00 -0.93
C THR A 36 -11.61 3.48 -0.62
N VAL A 37 -10.61 4.07 0.03
CA VAL A 37 -10.56 5.50 0.35
C VAL A 37 -9.14 5.97 0.12
N ALA A 38 -9.00 7.12 -0.51
CA ALA A 38 -7.72 7.81 -0.64
C ALA A 38 -7.92 9.29 -0.38
N ASN A 39 -7.09 9.88 0.47
CA ASN A 39 -7.17 11.29 0.82
C ASN A 39 -5.76 11.86 1.06
N THR A 40 -5.69 13.10 1.52
CA THR A 40 -4.40 13.78 1.75
C THR A 40 -3.59 13.18 2.89
N GLN A 41 -4.19 12.36 3.74
CA GLN A 41 -3.53 11.78 4.91
C GLN A 41 -3.04 10.36 4.70
N GLY A 42 -3.68 9.60 3.80
CA GLY A 42 -3.33 8.21 3.57
C GLY A 42 -4.34 7.50 2.68
N PHE A 43 -4.28 6.18 2.67
CA PHE A 43 -5.24 5.38 1.91
C PHE A 43 -5.61 4.11 2.66
N TYR A 44 -6.83 3.63 2.40
CA TYR A 44 -7.37 2.38 2.92
C TYR A 44 -7.49 1.38 1.79
N SER A 45 -7.25 0.11 2.08
CA SER A 45 -7.39 -0.95 1.07
C SER A 45 -7.94 -2.23 1.68
N ILE A 46 -8.63 -2.98 0.84
CA ILE A 46 -9.24 -4.27 1.18
C ILE A 46 -8.63 -5.37 0.32
N VAL A 47 -8.89 -6.61 0.71
CA VAL A 47 -8.58 -7.80 -0.11
C VAL A 47 -9.87 -8.24 -0.79
N PRO A 48 -10.08 -7.91 -2.09
CA PRO A 48 -11.36 -8.19 -2.74
C PRO A 48 -11.72 -9.67 -2.78
N GLU A 49 -10.71 -10.54 -2.85
CA GLU A 49 -10.89 -11.99 -2.90
C GLU A 49 -11.21 -12.61 -1.54
N GLU A 50 -11.03 -11.86 -0.45
CA GLU A 50 -11.26 -12.32 0.92
C GLU A 50 -12.08 -11.29 1.70
N PRO A 51 -13.37 -11.12 1.38
CA PRO A 51 -14.18 -10.06 1.98
C PRO A 51 -14.40 -10.23 3.49
N GLY A 52 -14.20 -11.42 4.03
CA GLY A 52 -14.34 -11.67 5.46
C GLY A 52 -13.04 -11.62 6.26
N CYS A 53 -11.88 -11.35 5.64
CA CYS A 53 -10.61 -11.34 6.35
C CYS A 53 -10.45 -10.09 7.24
N LYS A 54 -9.52 -10.17 8.18
CA LYS A 54 -9.26 -9.06 9.12
C LYS A 54 -8.90 -7.75 8.41
N VAL A 55 -8.11 -7.83 7.34
CA VAL A 55 -7.70 -6.67 6.57
C VAL A 55 -8.92 -5.97 5.98
N THR A 56 -9.80 -6.73 5.34
CA THR A 56 -10.99 -6.20 4.68
C THR A 56 -11.99 -5.62 5.67
N LEU A 57 -12.17 -6.28 6.82
CA LEU A 57 -13.13 -5.84 7.84
C LEU A 57 -12.64 -4.69 8.71
N ALA A 58 -11.35 -4.38 8.67
CA ALA A 58 -10.78 -3.30 9.47
C ALA A 58 -11.39 -1.95 9.11
N ASN A 59 -11.42 -1.05 10.07
CA ASN A 59 -11.91 0.32 9.89
C ASN A 59 -13.32 0.38 9.29
N ASN A 60 -14.23 -0.41 9.83
CA ASN A 60 -15.64 -0.49 9.39
C ASN A 60 -15.78 -0.90 7.92
N GLY A 61 -14.93 -1.83 7.47
CA GLY A 61 -14.98 -2.35 6.10
C GLY A 61 -14.20 -1.52 5.08
N LYS A 62 -13.58 -0.42 5.50
CA LYS A 62 -12.71 0.38 4.62
C LYS A 62 -11.39 -0.32 4.33
N GLY A 63 -10.97 -1.22 5.23
CA GLY A 63 -9.76 -1.98 5.09
C GLY A 63 -8.59 -1.44 5.89
N SER A 64 -7.43 -2.01 5.65
CA SER A 64 -6.18 -1.58 6.26
C SER A 64 -5.79 -0.18 5.79
N VAL A 65 -5.29 0.65 6.70
CA VAL A 65 -4.89 2.02 6.39
C VAL A 65 -3.37 2.16 6.40
N LEU A 66 -2.86 2.95 5.46
CA LEU A 66 -1.48 3.43 5.48
C LEU A 66 -1.51 4.95 5.46
N TRP A 67 -0.97 5.56 6.51
CA TRP A 67 -0.87 7.01 6.60
C TRP A 67 0.45 7.45 6.00
N TRP A 68 0.42 8.50 5.14
CA TRP A 68 1.64 9.02 4.52
C TRP A 68 2.70 9.44 5.55
N SER A 69 2.26 9.95 6.70
CA SER A 69 3.13 10.41 7.77
C SER A 69 3.79 9.29 8.58
N ASN A 70 3.20 8.09 8.58
CA ASN A 70 3.73 6.95 9.35
C ASN A 70 4.92 6.27 8.66
N ALA A 71 5.20 6.65 7.44
CA ALA A 71 6.20 5.99 6.62
C ALA A 71 7.01 7.06 5.88
N PRO A 72 7.99 7.65 6.54
CA PRO A 72 8.72 8.78 5.97
C PRO A 72 9.67 8.41 4.83
N PHE A 73 9.99 7.12 4.69
CA PHE A 73 10.97 6.69 3.70
C PHE A 73 10.29 5.88 2.59
N TRP A 74 10.27 6.46 1.40
CA TRP A 74 9.71 5.83 0.21
C TRP A 74 10.82 5.63 -0.83
N ARG A 75 10.77 4.50 -1.51
CA ARG A 75 11.65 4.21 -2.64
C ARG A 75 10.81 3.71 -3.81
N PHE A 76 11.17 4.16 -5.01
CA PHE A 76 10.46 3.83 -6.24
C PHE A 76 11.47 3.28 -7.24
N GLU A 77 11.31 2.00 -7.60
CA GLU A 77 12.24 1.33 -8.48
C GLU A 77 11.49 0.29 -9.30
N ASP A 78 11.65 0.36 -10.62
CA ASP A 78 11.05 -0.59 -11.57
C ASP A 78 9.54 -0.77 -11.40
N GLY A 79 8.82 0.30 -11.10
CA GLY A 79 7.38 0.27 -10.88
C GLY A 79 6.96 -0.27 -9.51
N ILE A 80 7.91 -0.61 -8.66
CA ILE A 80 7.64 -1.07 -7.29
C ILE A 80 7.78 0.10 -6.34
N CYS A 81 6.73 0.31 -5.54
CA CYS A 81 6.71 1.32 -4.50
C CYS A 81 7.02 0.64 -3.17
N SER A 82 8.09 1.05 -2.52
CA SER A 82 8.53 0.48 -1.24
C SER A 82 8.45 1.53 -0.16
N VAL A 83 7.90 1.15 0.98
CA VAL A 83 7.75 2.03 2.12
C VAL A 83 8.50 1.44 3.32
N TYR A 84 9.32 2.27 3.94
CA TYR A 84 10.20 1.88 5.03
C TYR A 84 9.93 2.71 6.27
N CYS A 85 10.18 2.10 7.42
CA CYS A 85 10.19 2.78 8.70
C CYS A 85 11.58 2.64 9.32
N SER A 86 12.01 3.58 10.12
CA SER A 86 13.22 3.45 10.90
C SER A 86 12.89 3.21 12.37
N ASP A 87 13.83 2.63 13.11
CA ASP A 87 13.72 2.54 14.55
C ASP A 87 13.82 3.94 15.19
N LYS A 88 13.55 4.02 16.49
CA LYS A 88 13.60 5.31 17.23
C LYS A 88 14.97 5.97 17.20
N GLN A 89 16.03 5.20 16.99
CA GLN A 89 17.41 5.68 16.97
C GLN A 89 17.93 5.95 15.56
N HIS A 90 17.10 5.72 14.52
CA HIS A 90 17.44 5.85 13.11
C HIS A 90 18.66 5.02 12.70
N THR A 91 18.90 3.90 13.37
CA THR A 91 20.04 3.00 13.09
C THR A 91 19.69 1.92 12.07
N LYS A 92 18.41 1.58 11.92
CA LYS A 92 17.95 0.54 11.00
C LYS A 92 16.69 0.98 10.28
N GLU A 93 16.68 0.77 8.97
CA GLU A 93 15.46 0.84 8.18
C GLU A 93 14.90 -0.57 8.04
N PHE A 94 13.57 -0.71 8.11
CA PHE A 94 12.92 -1.97 7.80
C PHE A 94 11.73 -1.74 6.89
N LEU A 95 11.55 -2.69 5.99
CA LEU A 95 10.46 -2.66 5.03
C LEU A 95 9.13 -2.85 5.75
N ILE A 96 8.23 -1.90 5.57
CA ILE A 96 6.83 -2.06 5.98
C ILE A 96 6.09 -2.83 4.90
N MET A 97 6.14 -2.35 3.67
CA MET A 97 5.45 -2.94 2.54
C MET A 97 6.09 -2.48 1.23
N SER A 98 6.14 -3.36 0.27
CA SER A 98 6.37 -2.99 -1.12
C SER A 98 5.22 -3.50 -1.97
N PHE A 99 4.85 -2.75 -2.99
CA PHE A 99 3.72 -3.10 -3.84
C PHE A 99 3.91 -2.55 -5.24
N ARG A 100 3.19 -3.17 -6.17
CA ARG A 100 3.13 -2.75 -7.57
C ARG A 100 1.68 -2.44 -7.91
N ILE A 101 1.45 -1.27 -8.48
CA ILE A 101 0.12 -0.91 -8.94
C ILE A 101 -0.21 -1.76 -10.16
N MET A 102 -1.37 -2.42 -10.11
CA MET A 102 -1.85 -3.24 -11.20
C MET A 102 -2.54 -2.33 -12.22
N GLU A 103 -2.15 -2.46 -13.49
CA GLU A 103 -2.85 -1.78 -14.56
C GLU A 103 -4.26 -2.36 -14.67
N GLN A 104 -5.26 -1.49 -14.67
CA GLN A 104 -6.61 -1.91 -14.97
C GLN A 104 -6.68 -2.16 -16.47
N GLU A 105 -7.02 -3.40 -16.85
CA GLU A 105 -7.37 -3.66 -18.22
C GLU A 105 -8.62 -2.85 -18.56
N VAL A 106 -8.47 -1.94 -19.51
CA VAL A 106 -9.62 -1.26 -20.09
C VAL A 106 -10.28 -2.27 -21.02
N ALA A 107 -11.33 -2.89 -20.52
CA ALA A 107 -12.10 -3.79 -21.35
C ALA A 107 -12.85 -2.98 -22.42
#